data_a8be10422fbfc6741373ade16e65502c
#
_entry.id   a8be10422fbfc6741373ade16e65502c
#
_cell.length_a   1.000
_cell.length_b   1.000
_cell.length_c   1.000
_cell.angle_alpha   90.00
_cell.angle_beta   90.00
_cell.angle_gamma   90.00
#
_symmetry.space_group_name_H-M   'P 1'
#
loop_
_entity.id
_entity.type
_entity.pdbx_description
1 polymer ?
#
loop_
_entity_poly.entity_id
_entity_poly.type
_entity_poly.pdbx_seq_one_letter_code
_entity_poly.pdbx_strand_id
1 'polypeptide(L)'
;SEGKVLFDGEDIVSVPPYKREINTVFQKYALFPHMDVYDNIAFGLTLKKEPKDVIEQKVMRMLRLVSLEDYAHRNVTELSGGQQQRIAIARALVNEPSVLLLDEPLGALDLKLRKEMQQELKYIQQEVGITFIFVTHDQEEALTMSDKIVVMNAGEIQQIGTPTEIYRTPVNEFVAK
;
A
#
# COMPACT_ATOMS: atom_id res chain seq x y z
N SER A 1 -25.03 3.11 2.75
CA SER A 1 -24.31 2.18 3.63
C SER A 1 -24.55 2.62 5.07
N GLU A 2 -24.87 1.70 5.93
CA GLU A 2 -25.02 1.94 7.37
C GLU A 2 -23.79 1.34 8.07
N GLY A 3 -23.35 1.95 9.18
CA GLY A 3 -22.24 1.46 9.96
C GLY A 3 -21.24 2.56 10.33
N LYS A 4 -20.22 2.18 11.11
CA LYS A 4 -19.13 3.04 11.56
C LYS A 4 -17.81 2.47 11.09
N VAL A 5 -16.86 3.34 10.78
CA VAL A 5 -15.46 2.99 10.56
C VAL A 5 -14.66 3.63 11.67
N LEU A 6 -14.11 2.80 12.58
CA LEU A 6 -13.36 3.28 13.72
C LEU A 6 -11.84 3.19 13.42
N PHE A 7 -11.14 4.28 13.69
CA PHE A 7 -9.68 4.35 13.67
C PHE A 7 -9.23 4.89 15.03
N ASP A 8 -8.45 4.11 15.77
CA ASP A 8 -8.06 4.38 17.16
C ASP A 8 -9.24 4.76 18.09
N GLY A 9 -10.40 4.13 17.84
CA GLY A 9 -11.63 4.35 18.62
C GLY A 9 -12.48 5.54 18.15
N GLU A 10 -12.01 6.35 17.21
CA GLU A 10 -12.73 7.48 16.63
C GLU A 10 -13.42 7.10 15.32
N ASP A 11 -14.66 7.57 15.12
CA ASP A 11 -15.39 7.35 13.88
C ASP A 11 -14.91 8.30 12.79
N ILE A 12 -14.26 7.73 11.75
CA ILE A 12 -13.67 8.48 10.65
C ILE A 12 -14.58 8.62 9.43
N VAL A 13 -15.83 8.16 9.47
CA VAL A 13 -16.75 8.24 8.33
C VAL A 13 -16.97 9.68 7.90
N SER A 14 -17.14 10.60 8.86
CA SER A 14 -17.34 12.03 8.59
C SER A 14 -16.04 12.80 8.31
N VAL A 15 -14.86 12.20 8.55
CA VAL A 15 -13.56 12.85 8.33
C VAL A 15 -13.25 12.85 6.83
N PRO A 16 -12.97 14.02 6.21
CA PRO A 16 -12.58 14.08 4.81
C PRO A 16 -11.36 13.20 4.51
N PRO A 17 -11.31 12.50 3.35
CA PRO A 17 -10.23 11.56 3.03
C PRO A 17 -8.82 12.13 3.21
N TYR A 18 -8.59 13.38 2.82
CA TYR A 18 -7.27 14.03 2.90
C TYR A 18 -6.81 14.37 4.34
N LYS A 19 -7.71 14.25 5.33
CA LYS A 19 -7.40 14.43 6.75
C LYS A 19 -7.22 13.13 7.51
N ARG A 20 -7.51 12.00 6.86
CA ARG A 20 -7.34 10.69 7.49
C ARG A 20 -5.87 10.29 7.49
N GLU A 21 -5.41 9.67 8.56
CA GLU A 21 -4.06 9.08 8.64
C GLU A 21 -3.95 7.74 7.91
N ILE A 22 -4.69 7.60 6.82
CA ILE A 22 -4.80 6.40 5.99
C ILE A 22 -4.55 6.82 4.55
N ASN A 23 -3.61 6.17 3.89
CA ASN A 23 -3.38 6.35 2.47
C ASN A 23 -3.70 5.07 1.69
N THR A 24 -4.07 5.22 0.43
CA THR A 24 -4.43 4.12 -0.46
C THR A 24 -3.55 4.11 -1.71
N VAL A 25 -3.03 2.95 -2.05
CA VAL A 25 -2.42 2.65 -3.35
C VAL A 25 -3.40 1.78 -4.14
N PHE A 26 -3.85 2.29 -5.28
CA PHE A 26 -4.80 1.61 -6.14
C PHE A 26 -4.09 0.67 -7.12
N GLN A 27 -4.80 -0.32 -7.64
CA GLN A 27 -4.32 -1.32 -8.60
C GLN A 27 -3.61 -0.71 -9.83
N LYS A 28 -4.06 0.44 -10.32
CA LYS A 28 -3.45 1.17 -11.46
C LYS A 28 -2.46 2.26 -11.02
N TYR A 29 -1.99 2.21 -9.78
CA TYR A 29 -0.99 3.13 -9.16
C TYR A 29 -1.41 4.61 -9.11
N ALA A 30 -2.27 5.09 -10.00
CA ALA A 30 -2.79 6.46 -10.10
C ALA A 30 -1.68 7.55 -10.02
N LEU A 31 -0.52 7.30 -10.63
CA LEU A 31 0.54 8.31 -10.75
C LEU A 31 0.12 9.45 -11.67
N PHE A 32 0.64 10.64 -11.42
CA PHE A 32 0.40 11.82 -12.24
C PHE A 32 1.34 11.80 -13.46
N PRO A 33 0.85 11.52 -14.69
CA PRO A 33 1.71 11.28 -15.86
C PRO A 33 2.41 12.53 -16.37
N HIS A 34 1.98 13.72 -15.96
CA HIS A 34 2.56 15.02 -16.32
C HIS A 34 3.62 15.50 -15.32
N MET A 35 3.89 14.73 -14.28
CA MET A 35 4.91 14.98 -13.26
C MET A 35 6.03 13.95 -13.37
N ASP A 36 7.24 14.35 -12.99
CA ASP A 36 8.34 13.42 -12.79
C ASP A 36 8.15 12.57 -11.50
N VAL A 37 9.09 11.69 -11.22
CA VAL A 37 9.08 10.83 -10.04
C VAL A 37 9.14 11.66 -8.76
N TYR A 38 10.03 12.65 -8.70
CA TYR A 38 10.18 13.52 -7.53
C TYR A 38 8.89 14.27 -7.22
N ASP A 39 8.30 14.91 -8.22
CA ASP A 39 7.07 15.69 -8.06
C ASP A 39 5.87 14.83 -7.68
N ASN A 40 5.79 13.60 -8.21
CA ASN A 40 4.77 12.63 -7.79
C ASN A 40 4.85 12.35 -6.29
N ILE A 41 6.05 12.09 -5.76
CA ILE A 41 6.23 11.81 -4.32
C ILE A 41 6.01 13.08 -3.50
N ALA A 42 6.55 14.23 -3.94
CA ALA A 42 6.46 15.50 -3.25
C ALA A 42 5.05 16.08 -3.18
N PHE A 43 4.13 15.63 -4.04
CA PHE A 43 2.82 16.25 -4.25
C PHE A 43 2.04 16.52 -2.95
N GLY A 44 1.92 15.52 -2.08
CA GLY A 44 1.19 15.67 -0.82
C GLY A 44 1.82 16.68 0.14
N LEU A 45 3.15 16.69 0.22
CA LEU A 45 3.92 17.63 1.05
C LEU A 45 3.81 19.07 0.53
N THR A 46 3.81 19.23 -0.81
CA THR A 46 3.63 20.52 -1.47
C THR A 46 2.25 21.11 -1.18
N LEU A 47 1.19 20.29 -1.20
CA LEU A 47 -0.17 20.71 -0.81
C LEU A 47 -0.24 21.14 0.65
N LYS A 48 0.50 20.50 1.53
CA LYS A 48 0.63 20.85 2.95
C LYS A 48 1.49 22.09 3.17
N LYS A 49 2.11 22.64 2.13
CA LYS A 49 3.03 23.78 2.15
C LYS A 49 4.23 23.56 3.09
N GLU A 50 4.73 22.34 3.13
CA GLU A 50 5.96 22.03 3.86
C GLU A 50 7.16 22.83 3.30
N PRO A 51 8.17 23.15 4.11
CA PRO A 51 9.39 23.80 3.66
C PRO A 51 10.12 22.97 2.57
N LYS A 52 10.75 23.62 1.60
CA LYS A 52 11.40 22.94 0.46
C LYS A 52 12.50 21.95 0.88
N ASP A 53 13.28 22.30 1.87
CA ASP A 53 14.34 21.46 2.44
C ASP A 53 13.76 20.20 3.12
N VAL A 54 12.62 20.33 3.80
CA VAL A 54 11.89 19.20 4.40
C VAL A 54 11.32 18.29 3.30
N ILE A 55 10.73 18.86 2.26
CA ILE A 55 10.22 18.11 1.11
C ILE A 55 11.35 17.29 0.47
N GLU A 56 12.49 17.94 0.17
CA GLU A 56 13.65 17.29 -0.45
C GLU A 56 14.15 16.10 0.41
N GLN A 57 14.33 16.32 1.71
CA GLN A 57 14.77 15.27 2.64
C GLN A 57 13.80 14.09 2.66
N LYS A 58 12.49 14.35 2.78
CA LYS A 58 11.47 13.29 2.83
C LYS A 58 11.37 12.54 1.51
N VAL A 59 11.37 13.23 0.38
CA VAL A 59 11.30 12.60 -0.95
C VAL A 59 12.53 11.74 -1.19
N MET A 60 13.74 12.24 -0.94
CA MET A 60 14.98 11.47 -1.14
C MET A 60 15.06 10.27 -0.18
N ARG A 61 14.53 10.39 1.04
CA ARG A 61 14.40 9.24 1.95
C ARG A 61 13.48 8.17 1.36
N MET A 62 12.33 8.55 0.81
CA MET A 62 11.40 7.60 0.18
C MET A 62 12.01 6.97 -1.08
N LEU A 63 12.71 7.72 -1.90
CA LEU A 63 13.40 7.20 -3.08
C LEU A 63 14.46 6.15 -2.70
N ARG A 64 15.23 6.40 -1.65
CA ARG A 64 16.18 5.41 -1.11
C ARG A 64 15.48 4.14 -0.61
N LEU A 65 14.37 4.29 0.13
CA LEU A 65 13.60 3.16 0.63
C LEU A 65 13.14 2.22 -0.48
N VAL A 66 12.79 2.79 -1.66
CA VAL A 66 12.32 2.01 -2.82
C VAL A 66 13.39 1.78 -3.88
N SER A 67 14.67 2.12 -3.60
CA SER A 67 15.84 1.94 -4.48
C SER A 67 15.67 2.59 -5.86
N LEU A 68 15.17 3.82 -5.92
CA LEU A 68 14.91 4.58 -7.15
C LEU A 68 15.46 6.01 -7.12
N GLU A 69 16.56 6.29 -6.38
CA GLU A 69 17.16 7.63 -6.30
C GLU A 69 17.57 8.18 -7.66
N ASP A 70 18.17 7.35 -8.51
CA ASP A 70 18.63 7.73 -9.83
C ASP A 70 17.49 8.05 -10.82
N TYR A 71 16.26 7.78 -10.42
CA TYR A 71 15.06 7.99 -11.24
C TYR A 71 14.29 9.26 -10.86
N ALA A 72 14.77 10.06 -9.88
CA ALA A 72 14.04 11.19 -9.32
C ALA A 72 13.44 12.14 -10.38
N HIS A 73 14.19 12.44 -11.44
CA HIS A 73 13.79 13.37 -12.49
C HIS A 73 13.34 12.69 -13.79
N ARG A 74 13.04 11.37 -13.75
CA ARG A 74 12.47 10.69 -14.90
C ARG A 74 10.96 10.84 -14.93
N ASN A 75 10.40 10.82 -16.15
CA ASN A 75 8.95 10.77 -16.31
C ASN A 75 8.42 9.40 -15.85
N VAL A 76 7.35 9.41 -15.09
CA VAL A 76 6.76 8.16 -14.54
C VAL A 76 6.25 7.21 -15.63
N THR A 77 5.94 7.72 -16.83
CA THR A 77 5.51 6.91 -17.98
C THR A 77 6.63 6.08 -18.62
N GLU A 78 7.90 6.42 -18.33
CA GLU A 78 9.08 5.68 -18.81
C GLU A 78 9.47 4.51 -17.90
N LEU A 79 8.79 4.38 -16.76
CA LEU A 79 9.09 3.38 -15.75
C LEU A 79 8.35 2.06 -16.01
N SER A 80 8.97 0.94 -15.62
CA SER A 80 8.30 -0.37 -15.60
C SER A 80 7.14 -0.38 -14.59
N GLY A 81 6.21 -1.32 -14.73
CA GLY A 81 5.07 -1.45 -13.80
C GLY A 81 5.50 -1.59 -12.33
N GLY A 82 6.53 -2.39 -12.04
CA GLY A 82 7.06 -2.52 -10.68
C GLY A 82 7.71 -1.24 -10.17
N GLN A 83 8.40 -0.48 -11.03
CA GLN A 83 8.93 0.84 -10.65
C GLN A 83 7.82 1.85 -10.38
N GLN A 84 6.78 1.89 -11.22
CA GLN A 84 5.61 2.75 -11.00
C GLN A 84 4.91 2.41 -9.68
N GLN A 85 4.75 1.14 -9.37
CA GLN A 85 4.18 0.68 -8.11
C GLN A 85 5.00 1.18 -6.91
N ARG A 86 6.32 1.03 -6.95
CA ARG A 86 7.21 1.52 -5.89
C ARG A 86 7.10 3.03 -5.69
N ILE A 87 7.00 3.80 -6.76
CA ILE A 87 6.77 5.25 -6.67
C ILE A 87 5.40 5.57 -6.06
N ALA A 88 4.34 4.82 -6.40
CA ALA A 88 3.03 5.03 -5.80
C ALA A 88 3.03 4.75 -4.29
N ILE A 89 3.77 3.70 -3.85
CA ILE A 89 3.97 3.40 -2.44
C ILE A 89 4.77 4.50 -1.75
N ALA A 90 5.89 4.94 -2.33
CA ALA A 90 6.70 6.04 -1.81
C ALA A 90 5.87 7.34 -1.65
N ARG A 91 5.03 7.68 -2.65
CA ARG A 91 4.11 8.81 -2.59
C ARG A 91 3.08 8.68 -1.46
N ALA A 92 2.58 7.48 -1.22
CA ALA A 92 1.65 7.24 -0.13
C ALA A 92 2.34 7.33 1.24
N LEU A 93 3.58 6.83 1.37
CA LEU A 93 4.34 6.78 2.61
C LEU A 93 4.96 8.11 3.01
N VAL A 94 5.27 9.00 2.05
CA VAL A 94 5.96 10.28 2.32
C VAL A 94 5.18 11.19 3.29
N ASN A 95 3.86 11.01 3.36
CA ASN A 95 2.97 11.72 4.28
C ASN A 95 2.90 11.10 5.68
N GLU A 96 3.67 10.03 5.93
CA GLU A 96 3.78 9.33 7.22
C GLU A 96 2.40 8.86 7.74
N PRO A 97 1.61 8.10 6.95
CA PRO A 97 0.32 7.60 7.39
C PRO A 97 0.50 6.52 8.48
N SER A 98 -0.52 6.34 9.33
CA SER A 98 -0.56 5.23 10.29
C SER A 98 -0.94 3.90 9.64
N VAL A 99 -1.72 3.96 8.54
CA VAL A 99 -2.17 2.78 7.78
C VAL A 99 -2.01 3.01 6.28
N LEU A 100 -1.47 2.00 5.58
CA LEU A 100 -1.42 1.93 4.12
C LEU A 100 -2.36 0.84 3.61
N LEU A 101 -3.35 1.23 2.80
CA LEU A 101 -4.23 0.32 2.09
C LEU A 101 -3.64 0.04 0.70
N LEU A 102 -3.54 -1.24 0.32
CA LEU A 102 -3.02 -1.71 -0.95
C LEU A 102 -4.10 -2.55 -1.63
N ASP A 103 -4.70 -2.00 -2.69
CA ASP A 103 -5.79 -2.64 -3.43
C ASP A 103 -5.21 -3.42 -4.62
N GLU A 104 -5.20 -4.75 -4.51
CA GLU A 104 -4.63 -5.70 -5.49
C GLU A 104 -3.24 -5.29 -6.01
N PRO A 105 -2.26 -4.98 -5.14
CA PRO A 105 -1.03 -4.34 -5.55
C PRO A 105 -0.20 -5.17 -6.53
N LEU A 106 -0.36 -6.48 -6.54
CA LEU A 106 0.44 -7.40 -7.34
C LEU A 106 -0.32 -8.02 -8.52
N GLY A 107 -1.63 -7.74 -8.66
CA GLY A 107 -2.50 -8.38 -9.64
C GLY A 107 -2.13 -8.14 -11.11
N ALA A 108 -1.47 -7.02 -11.42
CA ALA A 108 -1.07 -6.67 -12.79
C ALA A 108 0.34 -7.15 -13.18
N LEU A 109 1.07 -7.83 -12.28
CA LEU A 109 2.46 -8.23 -12.47
C LEU A 109 2.57 -9.69 -12.95
N ASP A 110 3.60 -9.97 -13.77
CA ASP A 110 3.98 -11.35 -14.08
C ASP A 110 4.51 -12.08 -12.83
N LEU A 111 4.57 -13.43 -12.89
CA LEU A 111 4.90 -14.25 -11.73
C LEU A 111 6.27 -13.93 -11.11
N LYS A 112 7.29 -13.64 -11.95
CA LYS A 112 8.64 -13.34 -11.47
C LYS A 112 8.66 -12.01 -10.74
N LEU A 113 8.14 -10.97 -11.39
CA LEU A 113 8.08 -9.63 -10.85
C LEU A 113 7.18 -9.56 -9.60
N ARG A 114 6.11 -10.35 -9.55
CA ARG A 114 5.23 -10.49 -8.39
C ARG A 114 6.00 -10.98 -7.16
N LYS A 115 6.82 -12.04 -7.29
CA LYS A 115 7.63 -12.56 -6.18
C LYS A 115 8.69 -11.56 -5.70
N GLU A 116 9.33 -10.84 -6.62
CA GLU A 116 10.26 -9.77 -6.27
C GLU A 116 9.55 -8.65 -5.49
N MET A 117 8.38 -8.23 -5.97
CA MET A 117 7.59 -7.19 -5.32
C MET A 117 7.02 -7.61 -3.94
N GLN A 118 6.67 -8.88 -3.75
CA GLN A 118 6.27 -9.39 -2.42
C GLN A 118 7.38 -9.20 -1.39
N GLN A 119 8.61 -9.55 -1.74
CA GLN A 119 9.77 -9.36 -0.87
C GLN A 119 10.03 -7.88 -0.58
N GLU A 120 9.93 -7.05 -1.59
CA GLU A 120 10.13 -5.61 -1.48
C GLU A 120 9.07 -4.94 -0.59
N LEU A 121 7.79 -5.28 -0.78
CA LEU A 121 6.70 -4.78 0.06
C LEU A 121 6.87 -5.18 1.53
N LYS A 122 7.31 -6.41 1.78
CA LYS A 122 7.57 -6.87 3.14
C LYS A 122 8.75 -6.14 3.78
N TYR A 123 9.82 -5.90 3.02
CA TYR A 123 10.95 -5.08 3.46
C TYR A 123 10.51 -3.65 3.79
N ILE A 124 9.78 -2.99 2.87
CA ILE A 124 9.26 -1.63 3.09
C ILE A 124 8.39 -1.57 4.34
N GLN A 125 7.48 -2.52 4.53
CA GLN A 125 6.60 -2.59 5.70
C GLN A 125 7.40 -2.70 7.00
N GLN A 126 8.44 -3.52 7.04
CA GLN A 126 9.32 -3.66 8.20
C GLN A 126 10.10 -2.37 8.50
N GLU A 127 10.63 -1.71 7.47
CA GLU A 127 11.41 -0.47 7.61
C GLU A 127 10.56 0.71 8.10
N VAL A 128 9.31 0.81 7.64
CA VAL A 128 8.44 1.93 8.04
C VAL A 128 7.65 1.65 9.32
N GLY A 129 7.43 0.39 9.68
CA GLY A 129 6.81 -0.03 10.94
C GLY A 129 5.33 0.35 11.10
N ILE A 130 4.60 0.62 10.01
CA ILE A 130 3.18 0.95 10.04
C ILE A 130 2.31 -0.25 9.65
N THR A 131 0.99 -0.15 9.84
CA THR A 131 0.05 -1.19 9.43
C THR A 131 -0.16 -1.15 7.91
N PHE A 132 0.06 -2.30 7.23
CA PHE A 132 -0.34 -2.50 5.84
C PHE A 132 -1.59 -3.37 5.80
N ILE A 133 -2.56 -2.97 4.98
CA ILE A 133 -3.76 -3.76 4.70
C ILE A 133 -3.75 -4.08 3.21
N PHE A 134 -3.59 -5.36 2.88
CA PHE A 134 -3.62 -5.86 1.51
C PHE A 134 -5.01 -6.39 1.18
N VAL A 135 -5.57 -5.93 0.07
CA VAL A 135 -6.73 -6.56 -0.55
C VAL A 135 -6.21 -7.39 -1.72
N THR A 136 -6.44 -8.69 -1.68
CA THR A 136 -6.02 -9.63 -2.74
C THR A 136 -7.02 -10.76 -2.88
N HIS A 137 -7.08 -11.34 -4.07
CA HIS A 137 -7.78 -12.59 -4.34
C HIS A 137 -6.81 -13.78 -4.48
N ASP A 138 -5.50 -13.54 -4.33
CA ASP A 138 -4.45 -14.56 -4.39
C ASP A 138 -4.15 -15.09 -2.98
N GLN A 139 -4.39 -16.40 -2.79
CA GLN A 139 -4.20 -17.06 -1.50
C GLN A 139 -2.72 -17.13 -1.10
N GLU A 140 -1.82 -17.34 -2.07
CA GLU A 140 -0.38 -17.41 -1.80
C GLU A 140 0.13 -16.06 -1.27
N GLU A 141 -0.35 -14.96 -1.86
CA GLU A 141 -0.05 -13.61 -1.36
C GLU A 141 -0.53 -13.42 0.08
N ALA A 142 -1.80 -13.74 0.35
CA ALA A 142 -2.37 -13.60 1.69
C ALA A 142 -1.59 -14.42 2.73
N LEU A 143 -1.27 -15.67 2.43
CA LEU A 143 -0.57 -16.57 3.36
C LEU A 143 0.90 -16.19 3.60
N THR A 144 1.57 -15.62 2.59
CA THR A 144 3.02 -15.32 2.68
C THR A 144 3.32 -13.91 3.22
N MET A 145 2.43 -12.95 2.98
CA MET A 145 2.69 -11.54 3.28
C MET A 145 2.05 -11.06 4.59
N SER A 146 1.02 -11.72 5.09
CA SER A 146 0.20 -11.21 6.18
C SER A 146 0.53 -11.85 7.53
N ASP A 147 0.43 -11.07 8.60
CA ASP A 147 0.44 -11.57 9.98
C ASP A 147 -0.98 -12.01 10.41
N LYS A 148 -2.01 -11.41 9.80
CA LYS A 148 -3.42 -11.69 10.03
C LYS A 148 -4.21 -11.63 8.73
N ILE A 149 -5.09 -12.59 8.53
CA ILE A 149 -5.94 -12.72 7.33
C ILE A 149 -7.41 -12.58 7.73
N VAL A 150 -8.16 -11.85 6.92
CA VAL A 150 -9.61 -11.77 6.97
C VAL A 150 -10.16 -12.34 5.66
N VAL A 151 -10.80 -13.51 5.74
CA VAL A 151 -11.45 -14.14 4.59
C VAL A 151 -12.88 -13.61 4.48
N MET A 152 -13.24 -13.10 3.30
CA MET A 152 -14.56 -12.52 3.04
C MET A 152 -15.25 -13.22 1.88
N ASN A 153 -16.56 -13.38 1.97
CA ASN A 153 -17.42 -13.88 0.89
C ASN A 153 -18.74 -13.10 0.88
N ALA A 154 -19.14 -12.62 -0.28
CA ALA A 154 -20.41 -11.87 -0.49
C ALA A 154 -20.63 -10.73 0.53
N GLY A 155 -19.54 -10.04 0.94
CA GLY A 155 -19.58 -8.94 1.91
C GLY A 155 -19.61 -9.37 3.38
N GLU A 156 -19.57 -10.68 3.67
CA GLU A 156 -19.53 -11.23 5.03
C GLU A 156 -18.16 -11.81 5.37
N ILE A 157 -17.73 -11.57 6.60
CA ILE A 157 -16.49 -12.17 7.13
C ILE A 157 -16.75 -13.65 7.43
N GLN A 158 -15.96 -14.52 6.81
CA GLN A 158 -16.03 -15.96 6.99
C GLN A 158 -15.10 -16.45 8.11
N GLN A 159 -13.88 -15.94 8.13
CA GLN A 159 -12.89 -16.27 9.17
C GLN A 159 -11.88 -15.13 9.31
N ILE A 160 -11.39 -14.97 10.54
CA ILE A 160 -10.23 -14.11 10.85
C ILE A 160 -9.23 -14.98 11.61
N GLY A 161 -7.96 -14.94 11.20
CA GLY A 161 -6.91 -15.71 11.86
C GLY A 161 -5.52 -15.44 11.32
N THR A 162 -4.53 -16.06 11.90
CA THR A 162 -3.17 -16.12 11.35
C THR A 162 -3.15 -16.99 10.09
N PRO A 163 -2.14 -16.86 9.21
CA PRO A 163 -1.98 -17.72 8.04
C PRO A 163 -2.06 -19.22 8.39
N THR A 164 -1.45 -19.62 9.52
CA THR A 164 -1.48 -21.02 9.99
C THR A 164 -2.88 -21.47 10.37
N GLU A 165 -3.67 -20.63 11.05
CA GLU A 165 -5.05 -20.94 11.43
C GLU A 165 -5.96 -21.04 10.21
N ILE A 166 -5.86 -20.10 9.27
CA ILE A 166 -6.65 -20.14 8.03
C ILE A 166 -6.37 -21.42 7.25
N TYR A 167 -5.08 -21.79 7.11
CA TYR A 167 -4.67 -22.96 6.34
C TYR A 167 -5.01 -24.30 7.04
N ARG A 168 -4.77 -24.42 8.35
CA ARG A 168 -4.89 -25.71 9.07
C ARG A 168 -6.26 -25.97 9.67
N THR A 169 -7.01 -24.92 10.01
CA THR A 169 -8.29 -25.03 10.72
C THR A 169 -9.36 -24.14 10.08
N PRO A 170 -9.65 -24.36 8.77
CA PRO A 170 -10.69 -23.59 8.10
C PRO A 170 -12.06 -23.89 8.73
N VAL A 171 -12.85 -22.81 8.97
CA VAL A 171 -14.16 -22.95 9.64
C VAL A 171 -15.25 -23.51 8.73
N ASN A 172 -15.06 -23.42 7.41
CA ASN A 172 -16.01 -23.94 6.43
C ASN A 172 -15.31 -24.29 5.11
N GLU A 173 -16.07 -24.92 4.19
CA GLU A 173 -15.57 -25.34 2.88
C GLU A 173 -15.09 -24.19 1.99
N PHE A 174 -15.67 -23.00 2.14
CA PHE A 174 -15.24 -21.82 1.36
C PHE A 174 -13.83 -21.39 1.76
N VAL A 175 -13.53 -21.37 3.06
CA VAL A 175 -12.19 -21.01 3.56
C VAL A 175 -11.15 -22.07 3.22
N ALA A 176 -11.57 -23.35 3.08
CA ALA A 176 -10.69 -24.48 2.78
C ALA A 176 -10.27 -24.59 1.30
N LYS A 177 -10.94 -23.88 0.40
CA LYS A 177 -10.69 -23.86 -1.06
C LYS A 177 -9.70 -22.82 -1.45
#